data_3d80e5ce65e739b87884d5cf6524711f
#
_entry.id   3d80e5ce65e739b87884d5cf6524711f
#
_cell.length_a   1.000
_cell.length_b   1.000
_cell.length_c   1.000
_cell.angle_alpha   90.00
_cell.angle_beta   90.00
_cell.angle_gamma   90.00
#
_symmetry.space_group_name_H-M   'P 1'
#
loop_
_entity.id
_entity.type
_entity.pdbx_description
1 polymer ?
#
loop_
_entity_poly.entity_id
_entity_poly.type
_entity_poly.pdbx_seq_one_letter_code
_entity_poly.pdbx_strand_id
1 'polypeptide(L)'
;MLKLKVEGVRNALDKYIKNMADHEYLFQSRNGTNQPLSRSQSYRILNSAGKKVGLESIGNHSTRKTFGYWHYKQHKDVALLQQLFNHSAPSVTLDYIGVNQDVMDNSMKNFSL
;
A
#
# COMPACT_ATOMS: atom_id res chain seq x y z
N MET A 1 17.12 7.89 9.24
CA MET A 1 15.86 8.02 10.01
C MET A 1 14.70 8.33 9.09
N LEU A 2 13.69 7.50 9.10
CA LEU A 2 12.50 7.70 8.28
C LEU A 2 11.68 8.87 8.86
N LYS A 3 11.57 9.97 8.12
CA LYS A 3 10.71 11.08 8.51
C LYS A 3 9.35 10.91 7.83
N LEU A 4 8.31 10.67 8.62
CA LEU A 4 6.95 10.69 8.14
C LEU A 4 6.54 12.14 7.86
N LYS A 5 6.39 12.47 6.57
CA LYS A 5 6.06 13.84 6.14
C LYS A 5 4.56 14.08 5.99
N VAL A 6 3.75 13.01 5.97
CA VAL A 6 2.29 13.14 5.86
C VAL A 6 1.71 13.40 7.25
N GLU A 7 1.22 14.59 7.48
CA GLU A 7 0.75 15.04 8.79
C GLU A 7 -0.36 14.15 9.37
N GLY A 8 -1.34 13.78 8.56
CA GLY A 8 -2.44 12.90 9.01
C GLY A 8 -1.96 11.54 9.50
N VAL A 9 -1.02 10.93 8.78
CA VAL A 9 -0.42 9.64 9.16
C VAL A 9 0.41 9.81 10.43
N ARG A 10 1.18 10.89 10.53
CA ARG A 10 1.99 11.17 11.71
C ARG A 10 1.13 11.33 12.96
N ASN A 11 0.05 12.09 12.87
CA ASN A 11 -0.86 12.29 13.99
C ASN A 11 -1.54 10.99 14.44
N ALA A 12 -1.98 10.17 13.49
CA ALA A 12 -2.55 8.87 13.78
C ALA A 12 -1.53 7.93 14.46
N LEU A 13 -0.29 7.94 13.98
CA LEU A 13 0.78 7.15 14.55
C LEU A 13 1.14 7.62 15.97
N ASP A 14 1.26 8.93 16.19
CA ASP A 14 1.54 9.50 17.51
C ASP A 14 0.50 9.08 18.55
N LYS A 15 -0.77 9.07 18.17
CA LYS A 15 -1.86 8.56 19.03
C LYS A 15 -1.70 7.06 19.31
N TYR A 16 -1.38 6.30 18.27
CA TYR A 16 -1.25 4.83 18.37
C TYR A 16 -0.14 4.42 19.31
N ILE A 17 1.02 5.09 19.26
CA ILE A 17 2.21 4.72 20.01
C ILE A 17 2.30 5.40 21.39
N LYS A 18 1.37 6.27 21.74
CA LYS A 18 1.43 7.11 22.93
C LYS A 18 1.75 6.35 24.23
N ASN A 19 1.19 5.16 24.40
CA ASN A 19 1.37 4.33 25.60
C ASN A 19 2.27 3.11 25.36
N MET A 20 2.98 3.08 24.22
CA MET A 20 3.89 1.99 23.88
C MET A 20 5.30 2.27 24.40
N ALA A 21 5.98 1.22 24.90
CA ALA A 21 7.38 1.28 25.25
C ALA A 21 8.26 1.16 23.99
N ASP A 22 9.51 1.66 24.09
CA ASP A 22 10.43 1.70 22.94
C ASP A 22 10.81 0.33 22.40
N HIS A 23 10.75 -0.73 23.23
CA HIS A 23 11.08 -2.11 22.83
C HIS A 23 9.90 -2.86 22.21
N GLU A 24 8.70 -2.31 22.25
CA GLU A 24 7.52 -2.96 21.72
C GLU A 24 7.47 -2.86 20.19
N TYR A 25 7.08 -3.96 19.54
CA TYR A 25 6.80 -3.94 18.10
C TYR A 25 5.57 -3.08 17.78
N LEU A 26 5.65 -2.31 16.71
CA LEU A 26 4.56 -1.41 16.30
C LEU A 26 3.28 -2.18 15.98
N PHE A 27 3.42 -3.29 15.25
CA PHE A 27 2.31 -4.19 14.91
C PHE A 27 2.58 -5.54 15.53
N GLN A 28 1.92 -5.80 16.64
CA GLN A 28 2.14 -7.02 17.43
C GLN A 28 1.17 -8.12 17.03
N SER A 29 1.67 -9.36 17.09
CA SER A 29 0.83 -10.54 17.01
C SER A 29 -0.01 -10.71 18.28
N ARG A 30 -1.18 -11.31 18.16
CA ARG A 30 -1.99 -11.74 19.31
C ARG A 30 -1.40 -12.95 20.01
N ASN A 31 -0.49 -13.66 19.35
CA ASN A 31 0.18 -14.85 19.88
C ASN A 31 1.47 -14.45 20.59
N GLY A 32 1.64 -14.91 21.82
CA GLY A 32 2.82 -14.62 22.62
C GLY A 32 2.85 -13.19 23.19
N THR A 33 4.01 -12.79 23.69
CA THR A 33 4.25 -11.47 24.29
C THR A 33 5.25 -10.71 23.43
N ASN A 34 4.88 -9.51 23.00
CA ASN A 34 5.73 -8.64 22.18
C ASN A 34 6.38 -9.37 20.98
N GLN A 35 5.56 -10.02 20.19
CA GLN A 35 5.98 -10.68 18.94
C GLN A 35 5.50 -9.88 17.73
N PRO A 36 6.33 -9.75 16.67
CA PRO A 36 5.90 -9.01 15.50
C PRO A 36 4.79 -9.74 14.74
N LEU A 37 3.93 -8.97 14.11
CA LEU A 37 2.94 -9.51 13.18
C LEU A 37 3.66 -10.17 12.00
N SER A 38 3.35 -11.44 11.73
CA SER A 38 3.94 -12.17 10.59
C SER A 38 3.32 -11.72 9.27
N ARG A 39 4.03 -11.99 8.16
CA ARG A 39 3.51 -11.76 6.81
C ARG A 39 2.19 -12.50 6.58
N SER A 40 2.10 -13.76 7.02
CA SER A 40 0.89 -14.58 6.87
C SER A 40 -0.28 -14.03 7.67
N GLN A 41 -0.04 -13.57 8.89
CA GLN A 41 -1.08 -12.95 9.73
C GLN A 41 -1.57 -11.64 9.12
N SER A 42 -0.67 -10.78 8.66
CA SER A 42 -0.98 -9.53 7.98
C SER A 42 -1.83 -9.78 6.73
N TYR A 43 -1.45 -10.75 5.90
CA TYR A 43 -2.22 -11.16 4.73
C TYR A 43 -3.64 -11.59 5.10
N ARG A 44 -3.78 -12.46 6.10
CA ARG A 44 -5.09 -12.94 6.54
C ARG A 44 -5.99 -11.82 7.06
N ILE A 45 -5.43 -10.88 7.81
CA ILE A 45 -6.18 -9.73 8.33
C ILE A 45 -6.70 -8.87 7.18
N LEU A 46 -5.83 -8.50 6.24
CA LEU A 46 -6.20 -7.67 5.09
C LEU A 46 -7.20 -8.37 4.18
N ASN A 47 -6.98 -9.65 3.88
CA ASN A 47 -7.87 -10.44 3.04
C ASN A 47 -9.25 -10.59 3.68
N SER A 48 -9.32 -10.87 4.98
CA SER A 48 -10.57 -10.97 5.72
C SER A 48 -11.33 -9.64 5.73
N ALA A 49 -10.63 -8.53 5.96
CA ALA A 49 -11.25 -7.20 5.91
C ALA A 49 -11.76 -6.87 4.50
N GLY A 50 -11.00 -7.21 3.46
CA GLY A 50 -11.41 -7.03 2.07
C GLY A 50 -12.68 -7.78 1.73
N LYS A 51 -12.77 -9.06 2.12
CA LYS A 51 -13.97 -9.89 1.91
C LYS A 51 -15.22 -9.30 2.55
N LYS A 52 -15.10 -8.70 3.74
CA LYS A 52 -16.24 -8.06 4.42
C LYS A 52 -16.82 -6.89 3.63
N VAL A 53 -16.06 -6.25 2.78
CA VAL A 53 -16.51 -5.13 1.93
C VAL A 53 -16.64 -5.52 0.46
N GLY A 54 -16.67 -6.82 0.16
CA GLY A 54 -16.86 -7.34 -1.19
C GLY A 54 -15.63 -7.30 -2.11
N LEU A 55 -14.46 -7.11 -1.55
CA LEU A 55 -13.20 -7.16 -2.29
C LEU A 55 -12.56 -8.53 -2.17
N GLU A 56 -12.11 -9.08 -3.29
CA GLU A 56 -11.41 -10.36 -3.33
C GLU A 56 -9.91 -10.15 -3.55
N SER A 57 -9.12 -11.10 -3.08
CA SER A 57 -7.66 -11.14 -3.33
C SER A 57 -6.89 -9.91 -2.82
N ILE A 58 -7.32 -9.33 -1.71
CA ILE A 58 -6.60 -8.23 -1.06
C ILE A 58 -5.47 -8.80 -0.20
N GLY A 59 -4.29 -8.22 -0.32
CA GLY A 59 -3.11 -8.62 0.44
C GLY A 59 -2.15 -7.46 0.68
N ASN A 60 -0.96 -7.80 1.17
CA ASN A 60 0.04 -6.80 1.57
C ASN A 60 0.49 -5.88 0.42
N HIS A 61 0.55 -6.39 -0.81
CA HIS A 61 0.90 -5.58 -1.97
C HIS A 61 -0.24 -4.69 -2.47
N SER A 62 -1.49 -4.99 -2.13
CA SER A 62 -2.65 -4.21 -2.57
C SER A 62 -2.61 -2.78 -2.02
N THR A 63 -2.25 -2.60 -0.76
CA THR A 63 -2.12 -1.27 -0.15
C THR A 63 -0.99 -0.47 -0.78
N ARG A 64 0.14 -1.12 -1.08
CA ARG A 64 1.28 -0.51 -1.74
C ARG A 64 0.95 -0.08 -3.18
N LYS A 65 0.25 -0.93 -3.93
CA LYS A 65 -0.24 -0.60 -5.29
C LYS A 65 -1.22 0.56 -5.26
N THR A 66 -2.15 0.55 -4.32
CA THR A 66 -3.15 1.61 -4.14
C THR A 66 -2.47 2.95 -3.85
N PHE A 67 -1.48 2.98 -2.95
CA PHE A 67 -0.69 4.17 -2.71
C PHE A 67 -0.04 4.69 -3.99
N GLY A 68 0.64 3.83 -4.74
CA GLY A 68 1.32 4.20 -5.98
C GLY A 68 0.35 4.72 -7.04
N TYR A 69 -0.80 4.07 -7.21
CA TYR A 69 -1.84 4.48 -8.14
C TYR A 69 -2.33 5.91 -7.87
N TRP A 70 -2.74 6.19 -6.64
CA TRP A 70 -3.27 7.51 -6.28
C TRP A 70 -2.18 8.59 -6.27
N HIS A 71 -0.98 8.26 -5.85
CA HIS A 71 0.16 9.18 -5.94
C HIS A 71 0.44 9.57 -7.39
N TYR A 72 0.44 8.59 -8.30
CA TYR A 72 0.62 8.86 -9.73
C TYR A 72 -0.54 9.69 -10.30
N LYS A 73 -1.78 9.41 -9.93
CA LYS A 73 -2.94 10.20 -10.38
C LYS A 73 -2.84 11.66 -9.99
N GLN A 74 -2.31 11.95 -8.82
CA GLN A 74 -2.15 13.31 -8.32
C GLN A 74 -0.93 14.04 -8.89
N HIS A 75 0.19 13.37 -8.99
CA HIS A 75 1.49 14.01 -9.27
C HIS A 75 2.06 13.67 -10.64
N LYS A 76 1.63 12.61 -11.29
CA LYS A 76 2.15 12.12 -12.58
C LYS A 76 3.67 11.87 -12.61
N ASP A 77 4.28 11.66 -11.47
CA ASP A 77 5.73 11.47 -11.32
C ASP A 77 6.08 10.00 -11.12
N VAL A 78 6.20 9.29 -12.25
CA VAL A 78 6.57 7.86 -12.22
C VAL A 78 8.03 7.65 -11.81
N ALA A 79 8.92 8.59 -12.10
CA ALA A 79 10.33 8.47 -11.75
C ALA A 79 10.52 8.45 -10.23
N LEU A 80 9.79 9.28 -9.50
CA LEU A 80 9.78 9.28 -8.05
C LEU A 80 9.23 7.97 -7.48
N LEU A 81 8.11 7.48 -8.01
CA LEU A 81 7.52 6.20 -7.61
C LEU A 81 8.45 5.02 -7.90
N GLN A 82 9.13 5.04 -9.05
CA GLN A 82 10.12 4.02 -9.38
C GLN A 82 11.21 3.93 -8.30
N GLN A 83 11.69 5.06 -7.83
CA GLN A 83 12.69 5.11 -6.75
C GLN A 83 12.11 4.62 -5.42
N LEU A 84 10.91 5.08 -5.05
CA LEU A 84 10.26 4.68 -3.81
C LEU A 84 10.01 3.17 -3.75
N PHE A 85 9.67 2.55 -4.87
CA PHE A 85 9.40 1.11 -4.96
C PHE A 85 10.64 0.28 -5.30
N ASN A 86 11.76 0.94 -5.60
CA ASN A 86 13.00 0.28 -6.02
C ASN A 86 12.80 -0.60 -7.26
N HIS A 87 12.06 -0.09 -8.23
CA HIS A 87 11.84 -0.76 -9.51
C HIS A 87 12.96 -0.44 -10.50
N SER A 88 13.21 -1.36 -11.43
CA SER A 88 14.30 -1.25 -12.42
C SER A 88 14.02 -0.25 -13.53
N ALA A 89 12.78 0.04 -13.82
CA ALA A 89 12.36 0.94 -14.90
C ALA A 89 11.00 1.57 -14.61
N PRO A 90 10.70 2.76 -15.19
CA PRO A 90 9.38 3.39 -15.05
C PRO A 90 8.23 2.51 -15.55
N SER A 91 8.43 1.74 -16.61
CA SER A 91 7.43 0.82 -17.15
C SER A 91 7.00 -0.25 -16.14
N VAL A 92 7.94 -0.77 -15.35
CA VAL A 92 7.65 -1.74 -14.27
C VAL A 92 6.72 -1.11 -13.23
N THR A 93 6.97 0.15 -12.86
CA THR A 93 6.13 0.87 -11.90
C THR A 93 4.73 1.11 -12.44
N LEU A 94 4.59 1.55 -13.69
CA LEU A 94 3.29 1.78 -14.33
C LEU A 94 2.45 0.51 -14.41
N ASP A 95 3.06 -0.61 -14.77
CA ASP A 95 2.39 -1.91 -14.78
C ASP A 95 1.99 -2.34 -13.36
N TYR A 96 2.89 -2.16 -12.40
CA TYR A 96 2.67 -2.53 -11.00
C TYR A 96 1.46 -1.81 -10.39
N ILE A 97 1.30 -0.52 -10.65
CA ILE A 97 0.19 0.29 -10.12
C ILE A 97 -1.09 0.23 -10.98
N GLY A 98 -1.07 -0.45 -12.11
CA GLY A 98 -2.25 -0.67 -12.95
C GLY A 98 -2.62 0.48 -13.90
N VAL A 99 -1.78 1.49 -14.05
CA VAL A 99 -2.06 2.65 -14.92
C VAL A 99 -2.10 2.25 -16.39
N ASN A 100 -1.22 1.35 -16.82
CA ASN A 100 -1.22 0.85 -18.21
C ASN A 100 -2.52 0.10 -18.53
N GLN A 101 -3.09 -0.64 -17.57
CA GLN A 101 -4.38 -1.31 -17.75
C GLN A 101 -5.50 -0.30 -17.93
N ASP A 102 -5.52 0.77 -17.13
CA ASP A 102 -6.50 1.85 -17.28
C ASP A 102 -6.45 2.49 -18.67
N VAL A 103 -5.24 2.73 -19.18
CA VAL A 103 -5.04 3.30 -20.53
C VAL A 103 -5.60 2.36 -21.61
N MET A 104 -5.30 1.07 -21.49
CA MET A 104 -5.82 0.05 -22.42
C MET A 104 -7.34 -0.05 -22.34
N ASP A 105 -7.91 -0.11 -21.16
CA ASP A 105 -9.35 -0.21 -20.95
C ASP A 105 -10.09 1.01 -21.52
N ASN A 106 -9.56 2.21 -21.28
CA ASN A 106 -10.13 3.44 -21.81
C ASN A 106 -10.05 3.51 -23.35
N SER A 107 -8.95 3.04 -23.91
CA SER A 107 -8.78 2.92 -25.36
C SER A 107 -9.85 2.02 -25.97
N MET A 108 -10.11 0.88 -25.35
CA MET A 108 -11.13 -0.07 -25.82
C MET A 108 -12.55 0.46 -25.69
N LYS A 109 -12.86 1.21 -24.63
CA LYS A 109 -14.18 1.81 -24.43
C LYS A 109 -14.57 2.79 -25.54
N ASN A 110 -13.59 3.50 -26.08
CA ASN A 110 -13.78 4.51 -27.12
C ASN A 110 -13.62 3.95 -28.54
N PHE A 111 -13.33 2.66 -28.65
CA PHE A 111 -13.15 2.00 -29.95
C PHE A 111 -14.49 1.48 -30.47
N SER A 112 -14.83 1.87 -31.71
CA SER A 112 -16.00 1.39 -32.43
C SER A 112 -15.63 1.10 -33.89
N LEU A 113 -16.03 -0.06 -34.35
CA LEU A 113 -15.92 -0.42 -35.76
C LEU A 113 -17.11 0.14 -36.56
#